data_1610d8655e112935baa1c9bfa28de1cc
#
_entry.id   1610d8655e112935baa1c9bfa28de1cc
#
_cell.length_a   1.000
_cell.length_b   1.000
_cell.length_c   1.000
_cell.angle_alpha   90.00
_cell.angle_beta   90.00
_cell.angle_gamma   90.00
#
_symmetry.space_group_name_H-M   'P 1'
#
loop_
_entity.id
_entity.type
_entity.pdbx_description
1 polymer ?
#
loop_
_entity_poly.entity_id
_entity_poly.type
_entity_poly.pdbx_seq_one_letter_code
_entity_poly.pdbx_strand_id
1 'polypeptide(L)'
;MILFAYPYLFALVVLPLICYFLLPVVKNGLGDALKVPFIEDLKNIKNRTKDRFLPNIGKNVLISLRFLYLFLIYLLLVVAIARPQFVGEPFRLKANNRDIMLVIDISTSMLNDDFSTFNRKIDRLSAVKYVVGEFLKKRTEDRVGLILFGTRAYLQSPLTFDKVAVRDILYNADAGMAGNSTSIGDALGLALKNIRDEKNKENKVIILLSDGESNDGALSMAEAIFMAEKEGFKIYTIGVGAEARFMGSFFGIRNNELDEKSLKELAQKTKGNYFRATDLSSLEKIYQEIDKLEPQNSEGSIIQEKKDLFYIPLLGALILAVLLLFMPRSLLK
;
A
#
# COMPACT_ATOMS: atom_id res chain seq x y z
N MET A 1 20.53 5.75 -10.36
CA MET A 1 20.41 7.03 -11.08
C MET A 1 20.20 8.14 -10.04
N ILE A 2 20.91 9.30 -10.19
CA ILE A 2 20.71 10.42 -9.25
C ILE A 2 19.68 11.36 -9.85
N LEU A 3 18.60 11.63 -9.13
CA LEU A 3 17.55 12.58 -9.49
C LEU A 3 17.42 13.63 -8.39
N PHE A 4 16.97 14.83 -8.75
CA PHE A 4 16.68 15.88 -7.78
C PHE A 4 15.18 15.94 -7.52
N ALA A 5 14.77 15.96 -6.24
CA ALA A 5 13.36 16.04 -5.87
C ALA A 5 12.76 17.39 -6.26
N TYR A 6 13.56 18.48 -6.19
CA TYR A 6 13.11 19.84 -6.45
C TYR A 6 14.07 20.57 -7.42
N PRO A 7 14.10 20.22 -8.71
CA PRO A 7 15.05 20.78 -9.68
C PRO A 7 14.85 22.28 -9.91
N TYR A 8 13.65 22.82 -9.69
CA TYR A 8 13.37 24.26 -9.82
C TYR A 8 14.11 25.13 -8.81
N LEU A 9 14.60 24.57 -7.69
CA LEU A 9 15.39 25.31 -6.69
C LEU A 9 16.76 25.71 -7.19
N PHE A 10 17.27 25.13 -8.29
CA PHE A 10 18.49 25.63 -8.92
C PHE A 10 18.38 27.07 -9.44
N ALA A 11 17.16 27.60 -9.63
CA ALA A 11 16.96 29.01 -9.95
C ALA A 11 17.53 29.94 -8.85
N LEU A 12 17.61 29.46 -7.59
CA LEU A 12 18.20 30.20 -6.48
C LEU A 12 19.70 30.49 -6.68
N VAL A 13 20.41 29.72 -7.52
CA VAL A 13 21.84 29.95 -7.82
C VAL A 13 22.07 31.34 -8.42
N VAL A 14 21.09 31.91 -9.10
CA VAL A 14 21.17 33.22 -9.72
C VAL A 14 21.01 34.37 -8.70
N LEU A 15 20.40 34.08 -7.54
CA LEU A 15 20.09 35.11 -6.54
C LEU A 15 21.30 35.88 -5.98
N PRO A 16 22.44 35.25 -5.63
CA PRO A 16 23.65 36.01 -5.20
C PRO A 16 24.22 36.91 -6.29
N LEU A 17 24.11 36.48 -7.56
CA LEU A 17 24.55 37.29 -8.70
C LEU A 17 23.67 38.51 -8.87
N ILE A 18 22.34 38.33 -8.75
CA ILE A 18 21.38 39.45 -8.80
C ILE A 18 21.65 40.43 -7.65
N CYS A 19 21.86 39.90 -6.42
CA CYS A 19 22.16 40.74 -5.27
C CYS A 19 23.48 41.51 -5.48
N TYR A 20 24.51 40.88 -6.06
CA TYR A 20 25.78 41.52 -6.34
C TYR A 20 25.66 42.68 -7.32
N PHE A 21 24.82 42.58 -8.34
CA PHE A 21 24.62 43.64 -9.34
C PHE A 21 23.63 44.74 -8.89
N LEU A 22 22.61 44.39 -8.09
CA LEU A 22 21.55 45.32 -7.69
C LEU A 22 21.84 46.06 -6.40
N LEU A 23 22.62 45.48 -5.48
CA LEU A 23 22.91 46.13 -4.21
C LEU A 23 24.06 47.14 -4.37
N PRO A 24 23.83 48.42 -4.04
CA PRO A 24 24.89 49.42 -4.08
C PRO A 24 25.98 49.06 -3.06
N VAL A 25 27.24 49.17 -3.48
CA VAL A 25 28.37 49.01 -2.59
C VAL A 25 28.26 50.05 -1.46
N VAL A 26 28.01 49.58 -0.24
CA VAL A 26 28.03 50.45 0.95
C VAL A 26 29.47 50.94 1.10
N LYS A 27 29.72 52.18 0.70
CA LYS A 27 30.91 52.88 1.10
C LYS A 27 30.84 52.99 2.61
N ASN A 28 31.70 52.27 3.33
CA ASN A 28 31.83 52.42 4.78
C ASN A 28 32.09 53.90 5.06
N GLY A 29 30.99 54.65 5.34
CA GLY A 29 31.13 55.93 5.97
C GLY A 29 31.76 55.65 7.33
N LEU A 30 32.93 56.13 7.51
CA LEU A 30 33.59 56.19 8.82
C LEU A 30 32.56 56.87 9.74
N GLY A 31 31.86 56.05 10.57
CA GLY A 31 31.06 56.61 11.65
C GLY A 31 31.97 57.47 12.50
N ASP A 32 31.50 58.64 12.85
CA ASP A 32 32.05 59.64 13.75
C ASP A 32 33.53 59.40 14.18
N ALA A 33 34.41 59.56 13.22
CA ALA A 33 35.83 59.63 13.54
C ALA A 33 36.06 60.97 14.22
N LEU A 34 36.56 60.91 15.46
CA LEU A 34 37.02 62.09 16.18
C LEU A 34 37.79 62.98 15.21
N LYS A 35 37.33 64.24 15.00
CA LYS A 35 38.06 65.23 14.24
C LYS A 35 39.24 65.65 15.03
N VAL A 36 40.39 65.02 14.80
CA VAL A 36 41.67 65.45 15.37
C VAL A 36 42.25 66.53 14.46
N PRO A 37 42.55 67.76 15.00
CA PRO A 37 42.89 68.91 14.18
C PRO A 37 44.18 68.81 13.36
N PHE A 38 45.02 67.78 13.60
CA PHE A 38 46.28 67.56 12.89
C PHE A 38 46.29 66.50 11.82
N ILE A 39 45.12 66.02 11.39
CA ILE A 39 44.99 64.92 10.39
C ILE A 39 45.41 65.34 8.98
N GLU A 40 45.30 66.63 8.66
CA GLU A 40 45.68 67.13 7.33
C GLU A 40 47.24 67.02 7.10
N ASP A 41 48.01 67.31 8.10
CA ASP A 41 49.49 67.18 8.02
C ASP A 41 49.94 65.72 7.89
N LEU A 42 49.27 64.78 8.58
CA LEU A 42 49.56 63.37 8.48
C LEU A 42 49.09 62.76 7.13
N LYS A 43 48.02 63.28 6.52
CA LYS A 43 47.61 62.87 5.17
C LYS A 43 48.62 63.26 4.11
N ASN A 44 49.24 64.41 4.22
CA ASN A 44 50.26 64.87 3.27
C ASN A 44 51.53 64.01 3.32
N ILE A 45 51.91 63.52 4.51
CA ILE A 45 53.04 62.63 4.68
C ILE A 45 52.71 61.22 4.12
N LYS A 46 51.52 60.74 4.33
CA LYS A 46 51.08 59.39 3.87
C LYS A 46 50.90 59.35 2.35
N ASN A 47 50.50 60.42 1.70
CA ASN A 47 50.34 60.45 0.27
C ASN A 47 51.69 60.51 -0.50
N ARG A 48 52.74 61.08 0.11
CA ARG A 48 54.11 61.09 -0.52
C ARG A 48 54.84 59.74 -0.55
N THR A 49 54.43 58.76 0.30
CA THR A 49 55.01 57.41 0.35
C THR A 49 54.18 56.34 -0.36
N LYS A 50 52.95 56.69 -0.85
CA LYS A 50 52.05 55.70 -1.35
C LYS A 50 51.94 55.63 -2.88
N ASP A 51 52.61 56.56 -3.60
CA ASP A 51 52.53 56.60 -5.07
C ASP A 51 53.69 55.90 -5.79
N ARG A 52 54.41 55.04 -5.08
CA ARG A 52 55.43 54.20 -5.75
C ARG A 52 55.05 52.72 -5.62
N PHE A 53 54.50 52.24 -6.73
CA PHE A 53 54.55 50.86 -7.17
C PHE A 53 53.97 49.77 -6.27
N LEU A 54 52.66 49.67 -6.23
CA LEU A 54 52.05 48.34 -6.26
C LEU A 54 50.70 48.44 -6.97
N PRO A 55 50.48 47.72 -8.07
CA PRO A 55 49.19 47.70 -8.72
C PRO A 55 48.17 47.11 -7.75
N ASN A 56 46.97 47.68 -7.73
CA ASN A 56 45.85 47.34 -6.86
C ASN A 56 45.27 45.94 -7.12
N ILE A 57 46.06 45.06 -7.73
CA ILE A 57 45.69 43.71 -8.15
C ILE A 57 45.39 42.78 -6.97
N GLY A 58 46.10 42.93 -5.84
CA GLY A 58 45.96 42.02 -4.70
C GLY A 58 44.63 42.16 -3.93
N LYS A 59 44.06 43.36 -3.86
CA LYS A 59 42.80 43.57 -3.11
C LYS A 59 41.57 43.07 -3.87
N ASN A 60 41.57 43.25 -5.18
CA ASN A 60 40.44 42.76 -6.02
C ASN A 60 40.44 41.24 -6.14
N VAL A 61 41.63 40.62 -6.16
CA VAL A 61 41.77 39.15 -6.19
C VAL A 61 41.33 38.51 -4.87
N LEU A 62 41.70 39.11 -3.72
CA LEU A 62 41.28 38.60 -2.39
C LEU A 62 39.77 38.74 -2.14
N ILE A 63 39.17 39.84 -2.60
CA ILE A 63 37.71 40.03 -2.55
C ILE A 63 37.02 39.00 -3.46
N SER A 64 37.58 38.72 -4.63
CA SER A 64 37.06 37.73 -5.54
C SER A 64 37.18 36.29 -4.98
N LEU A 65 38.27 35.96 -4.29
CA LEU A 65 38.47 34.67 -3.62
C LEU A 65 37.47 34.43 -2.50
N ARG A 66 37.18 35.44 -1.69
CA ARG A 66 36.12 35.36 -0.65
C ARG A 66 34.76 35.19 -1.25
N PHE A 67 34.42 35.94 -2.27
CA PHE A 67 33.16 35.80 -2.97
C PHE A 67 33.03 34.40 -3.57
N LEU A 68 34.05 33.89 -4.19
CA LEU A 68 34.11 32.55 -4.75
C LEU A 68 33.87 31.48 -3.67
N TYR A 69 34.50 31.63 -2.50
CA TYR A 69 34.38 30.69 -1.38
C TYR A 69 32.98 30.70 -0.77
N LEU A 70 32.40 31.88 -0.54
CA LEU A 70 31.03 32.02 -0.05
C LEU A 70 30.00 31.52 -1.08
N PHE A 71 30.27 31.79 -2.36
CA PHE A 71 29.42 31.29 -3.44
C PHE A 71 29.45 29.77 -3.53
N LEU A 72 30.61 29.14 -3.29
CA LEU A 72 30.72 27.69 -3.24
C LEU A 72 29.90 27.08 -2.10
N ILE A 73 29.99 27.67 -0.88
CA ILE A 73 29.16 27.26 0.26
C ILE A 73 27.67 27.38 -0.10
N TYR A 74 27.30 28.52 -0.69
CA TYR A 74 25.92 28.76 -1.12
C TYR A 74 25.46 27.74 -2.15
N LEU A 75 26.30 27.42 -3.14
CA LEU A 75 25.96 26.42 -4.17
C LEU A 75 25.73 25.04 -3.54
N LEU A 76 26.56 24.62 -2.59
CA LEU A 76 26.39 23.36 -1.88
C LEU A 76 25.09 23.34 -1.07
N LEU A 77 24.70 24.47 -0.46
CA LEU A 77 23.42 24.58 0.25
C LEU A 77 22.23 24.48 -0.72
N VAL A 78 22.29 25.12 -1.88
CA VAL A 78 21.26 25.02 -2.91
C VAL A 78 21.14 23.57 -3.40
N VAL A 79 22.25 22.88 -3.63
CA VAL A 79 22.25 21.44 -3.99
C VAL A 79 21.64 20.59 -2.87
N ALA A 80 21.95 20.89 -1.61
CA ALA A 80 21.37 20.17 -0.47
C ALA A 80 19.83 20.34 -0.40
N ILE A 81 19.35 21.58 -0.58
CA ILE A 81 17.92 21.89 -0.57
C ILE A 81 17.20 21.28 -1.78
N ALA A 82 17.87 21.17 -2.96
CA ALA A 82 17.32 20.50 -4.13
C ALA A 82 17.10 18.98 -3.92
N ARG A 83 17.55 18.44 -2.77
CA ARG A 83 17.40 17.02 -2.35
C ARG A 83 17.82 16.04 -3.46
N PRO A 84 19.13 15.84 -3.66
CA PRO A 84 19.60 14.76 -4.51
C PRO A 84 19.16 13.42 -3.93
N GLN A 85 18.50 12.60 -4.75
CA GLN A 85 17.98 11.28 -4.38
C GLN A 85 18.65 10.23 -5.26
N PHE A 86 19.15 9.19 -4.64
CA PHE A 86 19.55 7.98 -5.35
C PHE A 86 18.29 7.13 -5.57
N VAL A 87 17.89 6.99 -6.83
CA VAL A 87 16.80 6.14 -7.23
C VAL A 87 17.38 4.79 -7.61
N GLY A 88 17.09 3.77 -6.81
CA GLY A 88 17.43 2.38 -7.08
C GLY A 88 16.77 1.84 -8.34
N GLU A 89 17.13 0.64 -8.74
CA GLU A 89 16.44 -0.05 -9.83
C GLU A 89 14.97 -0.25 -9.47
N PRO A 90 14.07 -0.07 -10.44
CA PRO A 90 12.65 -0.29 -10.20
C PRO A 90 12.43 -1.76 -9.81
N PHE A 91 12.15 -2.01 -8.54
CA PHE A 91 11.75 -3.32 -8.06
C PHE A 91 10.26 -3.47 -8.35
N ARG A 92 9.93 -4.31 -9.32
CA ARG A 92 8.55 -4.71 -9.54
C ARG A 92 8.17 -5.66 -8.40
N LEU A 93 7.51 -5.11 -7.38
CA LEU A 93 6.74 -6.00 -6.53
C LEU A 93 5.70 -6.63 -7.45
N LYS A 94 5.75 -7.94 -7.58
CA LYS A 94 4.61 -8.68 -8.10
C LYS A 94 3.48 -8.51 -7.08
N ALA A 95 2.84 -7.36 -7.11
CA ALA A 95 1.65 -7.09 -6.30
C ALA A 95 0.47 -7.78 -6.98
N ASN A 96 0.50 -9.09 -6.98
CA ASN A 96 -0.59 -9.97 -7.40
C ASN A 96 -1.49 -10.32 -6.22
N ASN A 97 -1.59 -9.43 -5.27
CA ASN A 97 -2.39 -9.67 -4.09
C ASN A 97 -3.86 -9.63 -4.48
N ARG A 98 -4.45 -10.80 -4.67
CA ARG A 98 -5.89 -10.92 -4.70
C ARG A 98 -6.42 -10.83 -3.29
N ASP A 99 -7.54 -10.20 -3.15
CA ASP A 99 -8.31 -10.16 -1.92
C ASP A 99 -9.42 -11.22 -2.01
N ILE A 100 -9.29 -12.27 -1.24
CA ILE A 100 -10.25 -13.37 -1.22
C ILE A 100 -11.00 -13.33 0.11
N MET A 101 -12.30 -13.10 0.07
CA MET A 101 -13.15 -13.22 1.25
C MET A 101 -13.86 -14.57 1.24
N LEU A 102 -13.49 -15.44 2.16
CA LEU A 102 -14.16 -16.70 2.39
C LEU A 102 -15.38 -16.46 3.28
N VAL A 103 -16.56 -16.88 2.82
CA VAL A 103 -17.82 -16.77 3.52
C VAL A 103 -18.38 -18.18 3.68
N ILE A 104 -18.26 -18.73 4.88
CA ILE A 104 -18.48 -20.15 5.13
C ILE A 104 -19.67 -20.33 6.08
N ASP A 105 -20.62 -21.14 5.65
CA ASP A 105 -21.74 -21.59 6.44
C ASP A 105 -21.30 -22.55 7.54
N ILE A 106 -21.69 -22.26 8.77
CA ILE A 106 -21.50 -23.12 9.94
C ILE A 106 -22.82 -23.38 10.67
N SER A 107 -23.94 -23.34 9.95
CA SER A 107 -25.25 -23.75 10.47
C SER A 107 -25.27 -25.25 10.82
N THR A 108 -26.29 -25.67 11.57
CA THR A 108 -26.35 -27.07 12.02
C THR A 108 -26.55 -28.08 10.89
N SER A 109 -27.06 -27.68 9.72
CA SER A 109 -27.12 -28.51 8.53
C SER A 109 -25.76 -28.98 8.00
N MET A 110 -24.71 -28.23 8.30
CA MET A 110 -23.32 -28.60 7.97
C MET A 110 -22.77 -29.80 8.75
N LEU A 111 -23.51 -30.32 9.74
CA LEU A 111 -23.22 -31.57 10.45
C LEU A 111 -23.69 -32.83 9.71
N ASN A 112 -24.37 -32.67 8.59
CA ASN A 112 -24.83 -33.84 7.82
C ASN A 112 -23.66 -34.67 7.30
N ASP A 113 -23.64 -35.98 7.61
CA ASP A 113 -22.61 -36.94 7.22
C ASP A 113 -22.91 -37.52 5.81
N ASP A 114 -23.01 -36.66 4.83
CA ASP A 114 -23.32 -37.05 3.44
C ASP A 114 -22.13 -36.94 2.50
N PHE A 115 -21.01 -36.41 2.97
CA PHE A 115 -19.76 -36.42 2.21
C PHE A 115 -19.01 -37.74 2.36
N SER A 116 -18.60 -38.31 1.24
CA SER A 116 -17.83 -39.56 1.24
C SER A 116 -16.37 -39.32 0.92
N THR A 117 -15.51 -39.90 1.74
CA THR A 117 -14.07 -40.06 1.46
C THR A 117 -13.82 -41.56 1.31
N PHE A 118 -12.91 -42.01 0.46
CA PHE A 118 -12.55 -43.40 0.07
C PHE A 118 -13.18 -44.60 0.86
N ASN A 119 -13.61 -44.44 2.12
CA ASN A 119 -14.30 -45.46 2.92
C ASN A 119 -14.96 -44.93 4.20
N ARG A 120 -15.07 -43.62 4.37
CA ARG A 120 -15.68 -43.01 5.57
C ARG A 120 -16.62 -41.89 5.16
N LYS A 121 -17.72 -41.79 5.88
CA LYS A 121 -18.58 -40.61 5.82
C LYS A 121 -18.00 -39.55 6.73
N ILE A 122 -17.99 -38.32 6.26
CA ILE A 122 -17.57 -37.15 7.00
C ILE A 122 -18.67 -36.09 6.90
N ASP A 123 -18.78 -35.24 7.91
CA ASP A 123 -19.69 -34.11 7.86
C ASP A 123 -19.21 -33.06 6.86
N ARG A 124 -20.15 -32.25 6.38
CA ARG A 124 -19.90 -31.19 5.37
C ARG A 124 -18.87 -30.18 5.85
N LEU A 125 -18.99 -29.73 7.13
CA LEU A 125 -18.06 -28.73 7.67
C LEU A 125 -16.63 -29.26 7.75
N SER A 126 -16.44 -30.52 8.16
CA SER A 126 -15.13 -31.17 8.18
C SER A 126 -14.53 -31.26 6.78
N ALA A 127 -15.33 -31.57 5.77
CA ALA A 127 -14.88 -31.58 4.37
C ALA A 127 -14.45 -30.17 3.92
N VAL A 128 -15.24 -29.16 4.23
CA VAL A 128 -14.93 -27.75 3.92
C VAL A 128 -13.65 -27.29 4.64
N LYS A 129 -13.51 -27.56 5.93
CA LYS A 129 -12.30 -27.23 6.70
C LYS A 129 -11.04 -27.83 6.05
N TYR A 130 -11.10 -29.11 5.67
CA TYR A 130 -9.98 -29.78 5.03
C TYR A 130 -9.60 -29.12 3.70
N VAL A 131 -10.55 -28.95 2.78
CA VAL A 131 -10.27 -28.43 1.44
C VAL A 131 -9.87 -26.97 1.46
N VAL A 132 -10.52 -26.15 2.27
CA VAL A 132 -10.15 -24.74 2.46
C VAL A 132 -8.77 -24.63 3.09
N GLY A 133 -8.45 -25.50 4.06
CA GLY A 133 -7.11 -25.58 4.65
C GLY A 133 -6.02 -25.88 3.61
N GLU A 134 -6.24 -26.83 2.71
CA GLU A 134 -5.31 -27.14 1.61
C GLU A 134 -5.24 -26.02 0.57
N PHE A 135 -6.36 -25.36 0.28
CA PHE A 135 -6.40 -24.18 -0.58
C PHE A 135 -5.56 -23.05 -0.02
N LEU A 136 -5.69 -22.74 1.28
CA LEU A 136 -4.92 -21.69 1.95
C LEU A 136 -3.41 -21.96 1.93
N LYS A 137 -2.99 -23.21 2.09
CA LYS A 137 -1.56 -23.60 2.06
C LYS A 137 -0.89 -23.33 0.69
N LYS A 138 -1.65 -23.46 -0.39
CA LYS A 138 -1.13 -23.26 -1.76
C LYS A 138 -1.03 -21.76 -2.13
N ARG A 139 -1.57 -20.86 -1.30
CA ARG A 139 -1.62 -19.43 -1.57
C ARG A 139 -0.56 -18.68 -0.77
N THR A 140 0.46 -18.17 -1.45
CA THR A 140 1.55 -17.42 -0.79
C THR A 140 1.32 -15.90 -0.82
N GLU A 141 0.73 -15.38 -1.88
CA GLU A 141 0.70 -13.95 -2.17
C GLU A 141 -0.66 -13.27 -1.95
N ASP A 142 -1.77 -14.04 -1.86
CA ASP A 142 -3.12 -13.50 -1.70
C ASP A 142 -3.40 -13.06 -0.26
N ARG A 143 -4.22 -12.02 -0.07
CA ARG A 143 -4.83 -11.72 1.23
C ARG A 143 -6.13 -12.50 1.35
N VAL A 144 -6.34 -13.12 2.49
CA VAL A 144 -7.56 -13.91 2.73
C VAL A 144 -8.23 -13.41 4.00
N GLY A 145 -9.53 -13.15 3.91
CA GLY A 145 -10.40 -12.89 5.04
C GLY A 145 -11.38 -14.06 5.27
N LEU A 146 -11.95 -14.14 6.45
CA LEU A 146 -12.88 -15.20 6.83
C LEU A 146 -14.10 -14.62 7.52
N ILE A 147 -15.27 -14.95 6.98
CA ILE A 147 -16.56 -14.73 7.59
C ILE A 147 -17.19 -16.10 7.83
N LEU A 148 -17.62 -16.35 9.04
CA LEU A 148 -18.45 -17.51 9.41
C LEU A 148 -19.87 -17.04 9.67
N PHE A 149 -20.83 -17.81 9.18
CA PHE A 149 -22.23 -17.43 9.36
C PHE A 149 -23.14 -18.64 9.62
N GLY A 150 -24.26 -18.35 10.24
CA GLY A 150 -25.41 -19.19 10.50
C GLY A 150 -26.62 -18.28 10.60
N THR A 151 -27.29 -18.22 11.75
CA THR A 151 -28.35 -17.21 12.02
C THR A 151 -27.80 -15.78 11.96
N ARG A 152 -26.53 -15.58 12.27
CA ARG A 152 -25.82 -14.30 12.16
C ARG A 152 -24.48 -14.48 11.47
N ALA A 153 -23.97 -13.42 10.84
CA ALA A 153 -22.69 -13.41 10.21
C ALA A 153 -21.64 -12.70 11.08
N TYR A 154 -20.44 -13.28 11.18
CA TYR A 154 -19.33 -12.77 11.99
C TYR A 154 -18.05 -12.71 11.16
N LEU A 155 -17.41 -11.54 11.15
CA LEU A 155 -16.07 -11.40 10.61
C LEU A 155 -15.07 -12.01 11.59
N GLN A 156 -14.52 -13.18 11.27
CA GLN A 156 -13.56 -13.89 12.09
C GLN A 156 -12.13 -13.44 11.83
N SER A 157 -11.82 -13.14 10.56
CA SER A 157 -10.54 -12.59 10.16
C SER A 157 -10.73 -11.53 9.07
N PRO A 158 -10.22 -10.31 9.25
CA PRO A 158 -10.10 -9.36 8.16
C PRO A 158 -9.12 -9.88 7.11
N LEU A 159 -9.05 -9.22 5.94
CA LEU A 159 -8.09 -9.56 4.90
C LEU A 159 -6.65 -9.51 5.43
N THR A 160 -5.99 -10.66 5.47
CA THR A 160 -4.63 -10.82 6.00
C THR A 160 -3.77 -11.70 5.09
N PHE A 161 -2.45 -11.51 5.16
CA PHE A 161 -1.47 -12.42 4.57
C PHE A 161 -1.21 -13.65 5.44
N ASP A 162 -1.64 -13.66 6.70
CA ASP A 162 -1.46 -14.77 7.62
C ASP A 162 -2.54 -15.85 7.41
N LYS A 163 -2.29 -16.74 6.42
CA LYS A 163 -3.18 -17.87 6.12
C LYS A 163 -3.20 -18.92 7.20
N VAL A 164 -2.13 -18.98 8.01
CA VAL A 164 -2.07 -19.93 9.13
C VAL A 164 -3.09 -19.54 10.19
N ALA A 165 -3.14 -18.25 10.54
CA ALA A 165 -4.15 -17.75 11.48
C ALA A 165 -5.57 -17.96 10.94
N VAL A 166 -5.83 -17.66 9.66
CA VAL A 166 -7.16 -17.88 9.03
C VAL A 166 -7.56 -19.35 9.07
N ARG A 167 -6.63 -20.24 8.72
CA ARG A 167 -6.85 -21.68 8.78
C ARG A 167 -7.17 -22.15 10.20
N ASP A 168 -6.38 -21.73 11.18
CA ASP A 168 -6.54 -22.17 12.56
C ASP A 168 -7.87 -21.67 13.16
N ILE A 169 -8.30 -20.46 12.82
CA ILE A 169 -9.64 -19.96 13.16
C ILE A 169 -10.72 -20.86 12.54
N LEU A 170 -10.59 -21.21 11.26
CA LEU A 170 -11.56 -22.08 10.58
C LEU A 170 -11.59 -23.49 11.21
N TYR A 171 -10.46 -24.06 11.57
CA TYR A 171 -10.39 -25.40 12.18
C TYR A 171 -11.04 -25.44 13.56
N ASN A 172 -10.99 -24.34 14.32
CA ASN A 172 -11.62 -24.22 15.64
C ASN A 172 -13.10 -23.81 15.60
N ALA A 173 -13.67 -23.56 14.41
CA ALA A 173 -15.08 -23.23 14.26
C ALA A 173 -15.93 -24.51 14.34
N ASP A 174 -16.99 -24.53 15.14
CA ASP A 174 -17.92 -25.65 15.20
C ASP A 174 -19.28 -25.27 14.62
N ALA A 175 -19.98 -26.23 14.04
CA ALA A 175 -21.31 -26.01 13.52
C ALA A 175 -22.27 -25.58 14.63
N GLY A 176 -23.14 -24.63 14.32
CA GLY A 176 -24.08 -24.03 15.29
C GLY A 176 -23.51 -22.87 16.09
N MET A 177 -22.20 -22.58 16.07
CA MET A 177 -21.62 -21.43 16.77
C MET A 177 -22.20 -20.08 16.34
N ALA A 178 -22.61 -19.96 15.06
CA ALA A 178 -23.27 -18.77 14.53
C ALA A 178 -24.80 -18.87 14.53
N GLY A 179 -25.34 -19.87 15.22
CA GLY A 179 -26.78 -20.20 15.25
C GLY A 179 -27.16 -21.29 14.26
N ASN A 180 -28.42 -21.69 14.30
CA ASN A 180 -28.91 -22.90 13.61
C ASN A 180 -29.47 -22.63 12.22
N SER A 181 -29.88 -21.39 11.95
CA SER A 181 -30.43 -20.95 10.67
C SER A 181 -29.32 -20.45 9.75
N THR A 182 -29.67 -20.07 8.51
CA THR A 182 -28.76 -19.64 7.47
C THR A 182 -29.12 -18.26 6.95
N SER A 183 -28.28 -17.23 7.20
CA SER A 183 -28.48 -15.84 6.78
C SER A 183 -27.46 -15.45 5.71
N ILE A 184 -27.63 -15.91 4.48
CA ILE A 184 -26.69 -15.65 3.37
C ILE A 184 -26.64 -14.16 3.03
N GLY A 185 -27.79 -13.45 3.06
CA GLY A 185 -27.86 -12.02 2.76
C GLY A 185 -26.99 -11.19 3.70
N ASP A 186 -27.10 -11.42 5.01
CA ASP A 186 -26.30 -10.72 6.01
C ASP A 186 -24.80 -11.05 5.88
N ALA A 187 -24.46 -12.30 5.58
CA ALA A 187 -23.09 -12.73 5.36
C ALA A 187 -22.45 -12.05 4.14
N LEU A 188 -23.19 -11.95 3.04
CA LEU A 188 -22.76 -11.22 1.85
C LEU A 188 -22.64 -9.72 2.11
N GLY A 189 -23.62 -9.11 2.79
CA GLY A 189 -23.55 -7.70 3.18
C GLY A 189 -22.31 -7.39 4.02
N LEU A 190 -21.98 -8.26 4.97
CA LEU A 190 -20.76 -8.15 5.78
C LEU A 190 -19.50 -8.34 4.95
N ALA A 191 -19.48 -9.29 4.01
CA ALA A 191 -18.36 -9.52 3.09
C ALA A 191 -18.11 -8.30 2.20
N LEU A 192 -19.15 -7.77 1.57
CA LEU A 192 -19.08 -6.58 0.73
C LEU A 192 -18.54 -5.37 1.50
N LYS A 193 -19.02 -5.17 2.73
CA LYS A 193 -18.54 -4.08 3.60
C LYS A 193 -17.04 -4.18 3.91
N ASN A 194 -16.54 -5.39 4.17
CA ASN A 194 -15.17 -5.59 4.60
C ASN A 194 -14.15 -5.71 3.45
N ILE A 195 -14.60 -6.10 2.25
CA ILE A 195 -13.73 -6.17 1.07
C ILE A 195 -13.67 -4.83 0.31
N ARG A 196 -14.52 -3.87 0.69
CA ARG A 196 -14.66 -2.57 0.04
C ARG A 196 -13.45 -1.68 0.32
N ASP A 197 -12.48 -1.68 -0.60
CA ASP A 197 -11.38 -0.71 -0.61
C ASP A 197 -11.33 -0.09 -2.02
N GLU A 198 -11.28 1.24 -2.11
CA GLU A 198 -11.51 1.96 -3.38
C GLU A 198 -10.42 1.73 -4.44
N LYS A 199 -9.24 1.25 -4.03
CA LYS A 199 -8.05 1.29 -4.91
C LYS A 199 -7.88 0.11 -5.87
N ASN A 200 -8.48 -1.06 -5.64
CA ASN A 200 -8.26 -2.25 -6.47
C ASN A 200 -9.52 -3.12 -6.56
N LYS A 201 -10.53 -2.71 -7.34
CA LYS A 201 -11.77 -3.48 -7.47
C LYS A 201 -11.63 -4.78 -8.27
N GLU A 202 -10.71 -4.82 -9.23
CA GLU A 202 -10.58 -5.92 -10.20
C GLU A 202 -10.02 -7.23 -9.62
N ASN A 203 -9.29 -7.17 -8.49
CA ASN A 203 -8.63 -8.32 -7.89
C ASN A 203 -9.33 -8.83 -6.62
N LYS A 204 -10.64 -8.59 -6.49
CA LYS A 204 -11.40 -8.93 -5.29
C LYS A 204 -12.43 -10.01 -5.60
N VAL A 205 -12.34 -11.10 -4.84
CA VAL A 205 -13.18 -12.28 -5.02
C VAL A 205 -13.83 -12.67 -3.70
N ILE A 206 -15.10 -12.96 -3.74
CA ILE A 206 -15.83 -13.56 -2.63
C ILE A 206 -16.13 -15.02 -2.98
N ILE A 207 -15.84 -15.95 -2.09
CA ILE A 207 -16.19 -17.37 -2.21
C ILE A 207 -17.18 -17.69 -1.12
N LEU A 208 -18.42 -17.91 -1.52
CA LEU A 208 -19.51 -18.29 -0.62
C LEU A 208 -19.72 -19.80 -0.65
N LEU A 209 -19.65 -20.42 0.53
CA LEU A 209 -20.01 -21.83 0.72
C LEU A 209 -21.24 -21.92 1.61
N SER A 210 -22.28 -22.59 1.13
CA SER A 210 -23.49 -22.86 1.90
C SER A 210 -24.13 -24.18 1.44
N ASP A 211 -24.83 -24.82 2.32
CA ASP A 211 -25.57 -26.06 2.03
C ASP A 211 -27.09 -25.85 2.01
N GLY A 212 -27.56 -24.63 2.23
CA GLY A 212 -28.98 -24.39 2.51
C GLY A 212 -29.60 -23.18 1.87
N GLU A 213 -30.90 -23.12 2.10
CA GLU A 213 -31.75 -21.97 1.80
C GLU A 213 -31.40 -20.82 2.80
N SER A 214 -31.41 -19.59 2.30
CA SER A 214 -31.38 -18.42 3.18
C SER A 214 -32.73 -18.28 3.88
N ASN A 215 -32.81 -18.76 5.11
CA ASN A 215 -34.06 -18.84 5.88
C ASN A 215 -34.19 -17.72 6.92
N ASP A 216 -33.15 -16.90 7.10
CA ASP A 216 -33.08 -15.86 8.13
C ASP A 216 -32.24 -14.70 7.64
N GLY A 217 -32.23 -13.59 8.39
CA GLY A 217 -31.40 -12.42 8.15
C GLY A 217 -32.19 -11.13 7.98
N ALA A 218 -31.54 -10.01 8.26
CA ALA A 218 -32.07 -8.67 8.08
C ALA A 218 -32.02 -8.22 6.61
N LEU A 219 -30.99 -8.70 5.88
CA LEU A 219 -30.78 -8.43 4.46
C LEU A 219 -31.29 -9.62 3.62
N SER A 220 -32.22 -9.35 2.71
CA SER A 220 -32.69 -10.37 1.81
C SER A 220 -31.63 -10.75 0.77
N MET A 221 -31.72 -11.98 0.22
CA MET A 221 -30.83 -12.44 -0.83
C MET A 221 -30.88 -11.54 -2.07
N ALA A 222 -32.03 -11.04 -2.45
CA ALA A 222 -32.23 -10.15 -3.60
C ALA A 222 -31.49 -8.79 -3.40
N GLU A 223 -31.57 -8.22 -2.20
CA GLU A 223 -30.88 -7.00 -1.86
C GLU A 223 -29.36 -7.21 -1.85
N ALA A 224 -28.88 -8.32 -1.30
CA ALA A 224 -27.46 -8.66 -1.31
C ALA A 224 -26.93 -8.84 -2.74
N ILE A 225 -27.68 -9.52 -3.62
CA ILE A 225 -27.36 -9.65 -5.05
C ILE A 225 -27.26 -8.28 -5.71
N PHE A 226 -28.25 -7.42 -5.49
CA PHE A 226 -28.26 -6.06 -6.06
C PHE A 226 -27.05 -5.23 -5.60
N MET A 227 -26.70 -5.32 -4.31
CA MET A 227 -25.53 -4.64 -3.78
C MET A 227 -24.23 -5.16 -4.40
N ALA A 228 -24.08 -6.48 -4.51
CA ALA A 228 -22.90 -7.11 -5.09
C ALA A 228 -22.71 -6.74 -6.57
N GLU A 229 -23.78 -6.76 -7.35
CA GLU A 229 -23.80 -6.36 -8.75
C GLU A 229 -23.39 -4.88 -8.92
N LYS A 230 -23.98 -3.99 -8.13
CA LYS A 230 -23.67 -2.55 -8.14
C LYS A 230 -22.22 -2.25 -7.78
N GLU A 231 -21.66 -2.96 -6.82
CA GLU A 231 -20.25 -2.79 -6.39
C GLU A 231 -19.28 -3.45 -7.37
N GLY A 232 -19.73 -4.36 -8.23
CA GLY A 232 -18.94 -5.02 -9.27
C GLY A 232 -17.99 -6.09 -8.75
N PHE A 233 -18.27 -6.67 -7.56
CA PHE A 233 -17.48 -7.77 -7.01
C PHE A 233 -17.83 -9.08 -7.69
N LYS A 234 -16.81 -9.94 -7.89
CA LYS A 234 -16.97 -11.27 -8.42
C LYS A 234 -17.25 -12.26 -7.27
N ILE A 235 -18.35 -13.01 -7.35
CA ILE A 235 -18.75 -13.94 -6.30
C ILE A 235 -18.86 -15.35 -6.89
N TYR A 236 -18.06 -16.26 -6.36
CA TYR A 236 -18.19 -17.69 -6.60
C TYR A 236 -19.06 -18.30 -5.51
N THR A 237 -20.03 -19.08 -5.92
CA THR A 237 -20.94 -19.75 -4.98
C THR A 237 -20.75 -21.26 -5.08
N ILE A 238 -20.58 -21.91 -3.93
CA ILE A 238 -20.40 -23.35 -3.81
C ILE A 238 -21.52 -23.91 -2.96
N GLY A 239 -22.42 -24.64 -3.60
CA GLY A 239 -23.45 -25.41 -2.92
C GLY A 239 -22.88 -26.74 -2.42
N VAL A 240 -22.97 -26.99 -1.11
CA VAL A 240 -22.39 -28.16 -0.45
C VAL A 240 -23.49 -29.13 -0.07
N GLY A 241 -23.49 -30.35 -0.61
CA GLY A 241 -24.49 -31.38 -0.26
C GLY A 241 -24.64 -32.46 -1.32
N ALA A 242 -25.02 -33.65 -0.88
CA ALA A 242 -25.24 -34.78 -1.77
C ALA A 242 -26.40 -34.51 -2.76
N GLU A 243 -26.34 -35.12 -3.93
CA GLU A 243 -27.47 -35.12 -4.85
C GLU A 243 -28.70 -35.75 -4.19
N ALA A 244 -29.83 -35.06 -4.27
CA ALA A 244 -31.12 -35.64 -3.86
C ALA A 244 -31.32 -36.96 -4.63
N ARG A 245 -31.21 -38.10 -3.94
CA ARG A 245 -31.50 -39.39 -4.56
C ARG A 245 -32.96 -39.39 -4.97
N PHE A 246 -33.22 -39.60 -6.23
CA PHE A 246 -34.55 -39.62 -6.91
C PHE A 246 -35.61 -40.49 -6.23
N MET A 247 -35.22 -41.32 -5.28
CA MET A 247 -36.05 -42.28 -4.57
C MET A 247 -36.94 -41.67 -3.47
N GLY A 248 -36.56 -40.46 -2.93
CA GLY A 248 -37.34 -39.78 -1.89
C GLY A 248 -38.54 -39.01 -2.41
N SER A 249 -38.56 -38.64 -3.69
CA SER A 249 -39.65 -37.87 -4.31
C SER A 249 -40.97 -38.68 -4.41
N PHE A 250 -40.90 -39.99 -4.40
CA PHE A 250 -42.08 -40.85 -4.47
C PHE A 250 -42.86 -40.93 -3.14
N PHE A 251 -42.23 -40.60 -2.02
CA PHE A 251 -42.82 -40.67 -0.68
C PHE A 251 -43.16 -39.29 -0.10
N GLY A 252 -43.17 -38.22 -0.90
CA GLY A 252 -43.57 -36.89 -0.43
C GLY A 252 -42.63 -36.27 0.66
N ILE A 253 -41.46 -36.85 0.87
CA ILE A 253 -40.44 -36.26 1.70
C ILE A 253 -39.88 -35.08 0.90
N ARG A 254 -40.24 -33.85 1.27
CA ARG A 254 -39.54 -32.64 0.83
C ARG A 254 -38.08 -32.79 1.25
N ASN A 255 -37.27 -33.29 0.35
CA ASN A 255 -35.84 -33.12 0.51
C ASN A 255 -35.58 -31.60 0.56
N ASN A 256 -34.89 -31.12 1.56
CA ASN A 256 -34.37 -29.77 1.57
C ASN A 256 -33.52 -29.62 0.30
N GLU A 257 -34.14 -29.19 -0.78
CA GLU A 257 -33.47 -28.86 -2.01
C GLU A 257 -32.65 -27.62 -1.68
N LEU A 258 -31.35 -27.76 -1.82
CA LEU A 258 -30.43 -26.64 -1.85
C LEU A 258 -31.09 -25.55 -2.70
N ASP A 259 -31.19 -24.31 -2.19
CA ASP A 259 -31.68 -23.21 -3.02
C ASP A 259 -30.61 -22.83 -4.07
N GLU A 260 -30.39 -23.80 -4.97
CA GLU A 260 -29.46 -23.63 -6.08
C GLU A 260 -29.83 -22.47 -6.97
N LYS A 261 -31.10 -22.12 -7.02
CA LYS A 261 -31.57 -21.05 -7.88
C LYS A 261 -31.03 -19.72 -7.44
N SER A 262 -31.12 -19.40 -6.17
CA SER A 262 -30.60 -18.13 -5.63
C SER A 262 -29.06 -18.07 -5.69
N LEU A 263 -28.37 -19.18 -5.41
CA LEU A 263 -26.91 -19.25 -5.53
C LEU A 263 -26.43 -19.11 -6.98
N LYS A 264 -27.12 -19.71 -7.94
CA LYS A 264 -26.86 -19.57 -9.38
C LYS A 264 -27.12 -18.13 -9.85
N GLU A 265 -28.21 -17.53 -9.42
CA GLU A 265 -28.54 -16.14 -9.74
C GLU A 265 -27.50 -15.18 -9.23
N LEU A 266 -27.05 -15.35 -7.97
CA LEU A 266 -25.98 -14.55 -7.37
C LEU A 266 -24.69 -14.64 -8.21
N ALA A 267 -24.24 -15.86 -8.50
CA ALA A 267 -23.02 -16.07 -9.27
C ALA A 267 -23.10 -15.43 -10.67
N GLN A 268 -24.21 -15.64 -11.38
CA GLN A 268 -24.41 -15.10 -12.73
C GLN A 268 -24.42 -13.57 -12.76
N LYS A 269 -25.13 -12.92 -11.83
CA LYS A 269 -25.22 -11.45 -11.77
C LYS A 269 -23.91 -10.79 -11.36
N THR A 270 -23.07 -11.51 -10.64
CA THR A 270 -21.76 -11.02 -10.18
C THR A 270 -20.59 -11.49 -11.03
N LYS A 271 -20.82 -12.04 -12.23
CA LYS A 271 -19.81 -12.55 -13.16
C LYS A 271 -18.92 -13.66 -12.56
N GLY A 272 -19.39 -14.32 -11.54
CA GLY A 272 -18.79 -15.52 -10.99
C GLY A 272 -19.44 -16.79 -11.53
N ASN A 273 -19.09 -17.95 -10.95
CA ASN A 273 -19.63 -19.25 -11.30
C ASN A 273 -20.27 -19.92 -10.08
N TYR A 274 -21.33 -20.66 -10.31
CA TYR A 274 -21.89 -21.59 -9.33
C TYR A 274 -21.28 -22.96 -9.51
N PHE A 275 -20.92 -23.58 -8.39
CA PHE A 275 -20.42 -24.95 -8.35
C PHE A 275 -21.23 -25.76 -7.34
N ARG A 276 -21.37 -27.08 -7.60
CA ARG A 276 -21.95 -28.02 -6.65
C ARG A 276 -20.90 -29.00 -6.18
N ALA A 277 -20.69 -29.07 -4.88
CA ALA A 277 -19.82 -30.04 -4.23
C ALA A 277 -20.65 -31.16 -3.60
N THR A 278 -20.51 -32.36 -4.13
CA THR A 278 -21.21 -33.57 -3.66
C THR A 278 -20.32 -34.50 -2.84
N ASP A 279 -19.02 -34.34 -2.98
CA ASP A 279 -18.00 -35.11 -2.30
C ASP A 279 -16.71 -34.29 -2.14
N LEU A 280 -15.75 -34.82 -1.38
CA LEU A 280 -14.48 -34.16 -1.12
C LEU A 280 -13.70 -33.87 -2.40
N SER A 281 -13.69 -34.82 -3.36
CA SER A 281 -12.92 -34.66 -4.60
C SER A 281 -13.51 -33.60 -5.53
N SER A 282 -14.82 -33.46 -5.56
CA SER A 282 -15.50 -32.40 -6.30
C SER A 282 -15.19 -31.04 -5.71
N LEU A 283 -15.18 -30.92 -4.38
CA LEU A 283 -14.85 -29.67 -3.69
C LEU A 283 -13.37 -29.25 -3.97
N GLU A 284 -12.43 -30.19 -3.96
CA GLU A 284 -11.03 -29.94 -4.32
C GLU A 284 -10.90 -29.44 -5.77
N LYS A 285 -11.61 -30.08 -6.71
CA LYS A 285 -11.60 -29.67 -8.14
C LYS A 285 -12.18 -28.26 -8.32
N ILE A 286 -13.24 -27.92 -7.60
CA ILE A 286 -13.87 -26.60 -7.64
C ILE A 286 -12.85 -25.51 -7.23
N TYR A 287 -12.13 -25.71 -6.15
CA TYR A 287 -11.10 -24.74 -5.73
C TYR A 287 -9.94 -24.65 -6.75
N GLN A 288 -9.55 -25.75 -7.39
CA GLN A 288 -8.57 -25.73 -8.49
C GLN A 288 -9.09 -24.98 -9.72
N GLU A 289 -10.38 -25.07 -10.00
CA GLU A 289 -11.01 -24.34 -11.12
C GLU A 289 -11.10 -22.84 -10.82
N ILE A 290 -11.53 -22.45 -9.64
CA ILE A 290 -11.50 -21.04 -9.20
C ILE A 290 -10.09 -20.47 -9.32
N ASP A 291 -9.09 -21.26 -9.03
CA ASP A 291 -7.68 -20.86 -9.15
C ASP A 291 -7.26 -20.57 -10.60
N LYS A 292 -7.80 -21.33 -11.55
CA LYS A 292 -7.57 -21.14 -12.99
C LYS A 292 -8.37 -19.97 -13.56
N LEU A 293 -9.59 -19.76 -13.06
CA LEU A 293 -10.47 -18.67 -13.51
C LEU A 293 -9.99 -17.30 -13.05
N GLU A 294 -9.24 -17.27 -11.96
CA GLU A 294 -8.64 -16.06 -11.41
C GLU A 294 -7.12 -16.11 -11.55
N PRO A 295 -6.57 -16.00 -12.78
CA PRO A 295 -5.13 -16.01 -12.97
C PRO A 295 -4.48 -14.82 -12.28
N GLN A 296 -3.27 -15.01 -11.82
CA GLN A 296 -2.45 -13.94 -11.22
C GLN A 296 -2.00 -12.97 -12.32
N ASN A 297 -2.84 -12.03 -12.71
CA ASN A 297 -2.48 -10.96 -13.64
C ASN A 297 -1.83 -9.82 -12.87
N SER A 298 -0.52 -9.74 -12.92
CA SER A 298 0.25 -8.74 -12.23
C SER A 298 0.70 -7.64 -13.15
N GLU A 299 0.03 -6.53 -13.11
CA GLU A 299 0.73 -5.27 -13.27
C GLU A 299 1.20 -4.83 -11.87
N GLY A 300 2.37 -5.32 -11.47
CA GLY A 300 2.95 -4.99 -10.17
C GLY A 300 3.18 -3.49 -10.06
N SER A 301 2.81 -2.90 -8.93
CA SER A 301 3.19 -1.54 -8.60
C SER A 301 4.73 -1.44 -8.59
N ILE A 302 5.26 -0.55 -9.41
CA ILE A 302 6.69 -0.27 -9.46
C ILE A 302 7.03 0.56 -8.22
N ILE A 303 7.64 -0.07 -7.23
CA ILE A 303 8.22 0.64 -6.09
C ILE A 303 9.68 0.90 -6.39
N GLN A 304 10.06 2.18 -6.38
CA GLN A 304 11.45 2.60 -6.45
C GLN A 304 11.90 3.04 -5.07
N GLU A 305 12.91 2.39 -4.54
CA GLU A 305 13.55 2.84 -3.31
C GLU A 305 14.29 4.15 -3.59
N LYS A 306 13.88 5.22 -2.92
CA LYS A 306 14.50 6.54 -3.01
C LYS A 306 15.29 6.80 -1.74
N LYS A 307 16.62 6.88 -1.86
CA LYS A 307 17.49 7.28 -0.76
C LYS A 307 17.88 8.74 -0.90
N ASP A 308 17.54 9.56 0.07
CA ASP A 308 17.91 10.97 0.10
C ASP A 308 19.41 11.10 0.40
N LEU A 309 20.13 11.88 -0.42
CA LEU A 309 21.57 12.14 -0.30
C LEU A 309 21.88 13.60 0.08
N PHE A 310 20.89 14.34 0.57
CA PHE A 310 21.04 15.78 0.89
C PHE A 310 22.12 16.05 1.95
N TYR A 311 22.42 15.09 2.81
CA TYR A 311 23.43 15.21 3.86
C TYR A 311 24.87 15.36 3.32
N ILE A 312 25.15 14.83 2.12
CA ILE A 312 26.51 14.91 1.52
C ILE A 312 26.88 16.36 1.18
N PRO A 313 26.10 17.08 0.35
CA PRO A 313 26.41 18.49 0.06
C PRO A 313 26.25 19.38 1.30
N LEU A 314 25.36 19.04 2.24
CA LEU A 314 25.21 19.77 3.50
C LEU A 314 26.45 19.67 4.38
N LEU A 315 27.01 18.47 4.54
CA LEU A 315 28.30 18.27 5.26
C LEU A 315 29.42 19.00 4.58
N GLY A 316 29.50 18.97 3.26
CA GLY A 316 30.51 19.76 2.51
C GLY A 316 30.40 21.26 2.79
N ALA A 317 29.20 21.82 2.77
CA ALA A 317 28.95 23.22 3.10
C ALA A 317 29.35 23.55 4.54
N LEU A 318 29.02 22.67 5.50
CA LEU A 318 29.35 22.82 6.92
C LEU A 318 30.88 22.83 7.13
N ILE A 319 31.59 21.88 6.53
CA ILE A 319 33.06 21.80 6.63
C ILE A 319 33.69 23.08 6.07
N LEU A 320 33.26 23.54 4.91
CA LEU A 320 33.76 24.79 4.33
C LEU A 320 33.44 26.00 5.21
N ALA A 321 32.26 26.07 5.82
CA ALA A 321 31.90 27.14 6.73
C ALA A 321 32.77 27.15 7.99
N VAL A 322 33.08 25.98 8.56
CA VAL A 322 33.97 25.82 9.70
C VAL A 322 35.42 26.25 9.32
N LEU A 323 35.92 25.83 8.16
CA LEU A 323 37.22 26.24 7.67
C LEU A 323 37.32 27.76 7.50
N LEU A 324 36.24 28.43 7.10
CA LEU A 324 36.20 29.88 7.00
C LEU A 324 36.40 30.56 8.37
N LEU A 325 35.91 29.97 9.46
CA LEU A 325 36.10 30.51 10.83
C LEU A 325 37.52 30.41 11.30
N PHE A 326 38.28 29.40 10.90
CA PHE A 326 39.71 29.23 11.24
C PHE A 326 40.67 29.95 10.30
N MET A 327 40.15 30.53 9.21
CA MET A 327 40.98 31.24 8.25
C MET A 327 41.54 32.54 8.86
N PRO A 328 42.88 32.73 8.89
CA PRO A 328 43.46 33.87 9.55
C PRO A 328 43.01 35.18 8.91
N ARG A 329 42.63 36.16 9.74
CA ARG A 329 42.14 37.48 9.32
C ARG A 329 43.09 38.22 8.36
N SER A 330 44.37 37.83 8.29
CA SER A 330 45.35 38.39 7.35
C SER A 330 45.09 37.99 5.90
N LEU A 331 44.50 36.82 5.65
CA LEU A 331 44.03 36.38 4.34
C LEU A 331 42.61 36.92 4.03
N LEU A 332 41.95 37.49 5.03
CA LEU A 332 40.61 38.02 4.97
C LEU A 332 40.58 39.56 4.81
N LYS A 333 41.73 40.24 4.84
CA LYS A 333 41.93 41.66 4.53
C LYS A 333 42.40 41.79 3.09
#